data_ec30bd10fce727c36cafd28ab00c156c
#
_entry.id   ec30bd10fce727c36cafd28ab00c156c
#
_cell.length_a   1.000
_cell.length_b   1.000
_cell.length_c   1.000
_cell.angle_alpha   90.00
_cell.angle_beta   90.00
_cell.angle_gamma   90.00
#
_symmetry.space_group_name_H-M   'P 1'
#
loop_
_entity.id
_entity.type
_entity.pdbx_description
1 polymer ?
#
loop_
_entity_poly.entity_id
_entity_poly.type
_entity_poly.pdbx_seq_one_letter_code
_entity_poly.pdbx_strand_id
1 'polypeptide(L)'
;MKPILPLALLLAACSQQPAEPTLTTGVFAGKGSGDRLCIAGEPGNYRGGLIVFGDGDVNCSASGRIEVADATLALVPRGEGECRIPLSIDGGAIRIGQVPAACSYYCGPGATLSGNAFSLASQAQTRDGSPAKAVDLAGDPLC
;
A
#
# COMPACT_ATOMS: atom_id res chain seq x y z
N MET A 1 -15.72 2.81 -68.61
CA MET A 1 -15.98 2.16 -67.32
C MET A 1 -14.75 2.38 -66.42
N LYS A 2 -14.83 3.27 -65.41
CA LYS A 2 -13.77 3.54 -64.45
C LYS A 2 -14.08 2.78 -63.16
N PRO A 3 -13.17 1.95 -62.62
CA PRO A 3 -13.40 1.31 -61.34
C PRO A 3 -13.20 2.33 -60.20
N ILE A 4 -14.22 2.42 -59.32
CA ILE A 4 -14.17 3.17 -58.10
C ILE A 4 -13.57 2.26 -57.03
N LEU A 5 -12.37 2.62 -56.53
CA LEU A 5 -11.75 1.94 -55.38
C LEU A 5 -12.44 2.47 -54.10
N PRO A 6 -12.92 1.60 -53.21
CA PRO A 6 -13.37 2.05 -51.90
C PRO A 6 -12.17 2.31 -51.01
N LEU A 7 -12.05 3.54 -50.53
CA LEU A 7 -11.08 3.96 -49.52
C LEU A 7 -11.54 3.45 -48.13
N ALA A 8 -10.93 2.40 -47.65
CA ALA A 8 -11.18 1.89 -46.30
C ALA A 8 -10.54 2.83 -45.26
N LEU A 9 -11.35 3.60 -44.53
CA LEU A 9 -10.95 4.34 -43.37
C LEU A 9 -10.67 3.35 -42.21
N LEU A 10 -9.41 3.14 -41.88
CA LEU A 10 -9.00 2.47 -40.65
C LEU A 10 -9.17 3.44 -39.49
N LEU A 11 -10.24 3.27 -38.72
CA LEU A 11 -10.44 3.94 -37.43
C LEU A 11 -9.49 3.27 -36.43
N ALA A 12 -8.37 3.92 -36.17
CA ALA A 12 -7.51 3.58 -35.04
C ALA A 12 -8.24 3.91 -33.73
N ALA A 13 -8.87 2.92 -33.12
CA ALA A 13 -9.40 3.03 -31.77
C ALA A 13 -8.20 3.10 -30.80
N CYS A 14 -7.85 4.31 -30.38
CA CYS A 14 -6.98 4.52 -29.25
C CYS A 14 -7.69 3.98 -28.00
N SER A 15 -7.31 2.78 -27.56
CA SER A 15 -7.72 2.25 -26.26
C SER A 15 -7.10 3.13 -25.18
N GLN A 16 -7.86 4.07 -24.64
CA GLN A 16 -7.47 4.79 -23.43
C GLN A 16 -7.54 3.78 -22.28
N GLN A 17 -6.38 3.31 -21.84
CA GLN A 17 -6.28 2.57 -20.59
C GLN A 17 -6.79 3.49 -19.47
N PRO A 18 -7.67 2.98 -18.58
CA PRO A 18 -8.09 3.75 -17.41
C PRO A 18 -6.84 4.17 -16.64
N ALA A 19 -6.77 5.46 -16.27
CA ALA A 19 -5.67 5.95 -15.46
C ALA A 19 -5.68 5.24 -14.10
N GLU A 20 -4.51 4.78 -13.65
CA GLU A 20 -4.35 4.19 -12.32
C GLU A 20 -4.76 5.22 -11.25
N PRO A 21 -5.55 4.83 -10.23
CA PRO A 21 -5.97 5.76 -9.19
C PRO A 21 -4.78 6.33 -8.43
N THR A 22 -4.82 7.63 -8.18
CA THR A 22 -3.79 8.31 -7.39
C THR A 22 -4.01 8.03 -5.91
N LEU A 23 -3.00 7.46 -5.26
CA LEU A 23 -3.01 7.20 -3.82
C LEU A 23 -2.50 8.42 -3.05
N THR A 24 -3.07 8.65 -1.87
CA THR A 24 -2.49 9.61 -0.92
C THR A 24 -1.19 9.04 -0.38
N THR A 25 -0.09 9.76 -0.61
CA THR A 25 1.23 9.41 -0.09
C THR A 25 1.49 10.05 1.27
N GLY A 26 2.34 9.44 2.06
CA GLY A 26 2.72 9.96 3.38
C GLY A 26 2.78 8.87 4.44
N VAL A 27 2.86 9.31 5.69
CA VAL A 27 2.86 8.45 6.87
C VAL A 27 1.47 8.42 7.48
N PHE A 28 1.00 7.22 7.78
CA PHE A 28 -0.27 6.94 8.42
C PHE A 28 -0.01 6.32 9.77
N ALA A 29 -0.75 6.74 10.79
CA ALA A 29 -0.68 6.22 12.15
C ALA A 29 -1.82 5.26 12.41
N GLY A 30 -1.51 4.12 13.03
CA GLY A 30 -2.47 3.15 13.51
C GLY A 30 -2.97 3.46 14.92
N LYS A 31 -3.67 2.51 15.52
CA LYS A 31 -4.24 2.63 16.87
C LYS A 31 -3.15 2.57 17.95
N GLY A 32 -2.16 1.73 17.77
CA GLY A 32 -1.00 1.63 18.66
C GLY A 32 -0.06 2.81 18.49
N SER A 33 0.61 3.22 19.57
CA SER A 33 1.51 4.37 19.55
C SER A 33 2.68 4.22 18.57
N GLY A 34 3.09 2.98 18.28
CA GLY A 34 4.15 2.64 17.34
C GLY A 34 3.66 2.23 15.95
N ASP A 35 2.35 2.00 15.79
CA ASP A 35 1.81 1.50 14.52
C ASP A 35 1.93 2.56 13.43
N ARG A 36 2.58 2.17 12.33
CA ARG A 36 2.80 3.06 11.19
C ARG A 36 2.59 2.31 9.88
N LEU A 37 2.10 3.04 8.91
CA LEU A 37 2.08 2.64 7.52
C LEU A 37 2.55 3.83 6.70
N CYS A 38 3.35 3.59 5.67
CA CYS A 38 3.72 4.64 4.73
C CYS A 38 3.40 4.22 3.30
N ILE A 39 3.06 5.21 2.49
CA ILE A 39 2.93 5.09 1.03
C ILE A 39 3.79 6.18 0.42
N ALA A 40 4.61 5.80 -0.55
CA ALA A 40 5.45 6.70 -1.32
C ALA A 40 5.44 6.32 -2.80
N GLY A 41 5.88 7.24 -3.66
CA GLY A 41 5.93 7.03 -5.10
C GLY A 41 4.79 7.72 -5.84
N GLU A 42 4.52 7.24 -7.03
CA GLU A 42 3.58 7.81 -7.99
C GLU A 42 2.83 6.69 -8.72
N PRO A 43 1.74 7.00 -9.47
CA PRO A 43 1.00 5.99 -10.22
C PRO A 43 1.89 5.10 -11.07
N GLY A 44 1.70 3.78 -10.95
CA GLY A 44 2.53 2.76 -11.60
C GLY A 44 3.81 2.40 -10.83
N ASN A 45 4.18 3.13 -9.78
CA ASN A 45 5.41 2.87 -9.01
C ASN A 45 5.25 3.21 -7.52
N TYR A 46 4.13 2.80 -6.95
CA TYR A 46 3.94 2.96 -5.51
C TYR A 46 4.71 1.91 -4.72
N ARG A 47 5.26 2.33 -3.59
CA ARG A 47 5.84 1.46 -2.57
C ARG A 47 5.25 1.81 -1.22
N GLY A 48 5.28 0.86 -0.33
CA GLY A 48 4.77 1.03 1.02
C GLY A 48 5.48 0.15 2.02
N GLY A 49 5.22 0.45 3.26
CA GLY A 49 5.68 -0.36 4.37
C GLY A 49 4.83 -0.13 5.58
N LEU A 50 4.82 -1.09 6.47
CA LEU A 50 4.05 -1.02 7.70
C LEU A 50 4.78 -1.71 8.85
N ILE A 51 4.47 -1.24 10.04
CA ILE A 51 4.77 -1.92 11.31
C ILE A 51 3.54 -1.81 12.21
N VAL A 52 3.18 -2.94 12.82
CA VAL A 52 2.07 -3.04 13.77
C VAL A 52 2.56 -3.82 14.98
N PHE A 53 2.41 -3.27 16.14
CA PHE A 53 2.82 -3.91 17.39
C PHE A 53 1.66 -4.73 17.97
N GLY A 54 2.00 -5.91 18.45
CA GLY A 54 1.17 -6.73 19.32
C GLY A 54 1.49 -6.47 20.79
N ASP A 55 1.37 -7.51 21.61
CA ASP A 55 1.71 -7.44 23.02
C ASP A 55 3.24 -7.40 23.22
N GLY A 56 3.71 -6.43 24.01
CA GLY A 56 5.13 -6.23 24.24
C GLY A 56 5.85 -5.74 22.98
N ASP A 57 7.01 -6.32 22.69
CA ASP A 57 7.85 -5.96 21.53
C ASP A 57 7.55 -6.80 20.29
N VAL A 58 6.54 -7.66 20.36
CA VAL A 58 6.13 -8.48 19.21
C VAL A 58 5.48 -7.59 18.17
N ASN A 59 5.82 -7.78 16.91
CA ASN A 59 5.28 -6.95 15.84
C ASN A 59 5.12 -7.72 14.52
N CYS A 60 4.39 -7.12 13.61
CA CYS A 60 4.40 -7.42 12.20
C CYS A 60 5.10 -6.27 11.47
N SER A 61 6.03 -6.57 10.59
CA SER A 61 6.71 -5.56 9.77
C SER A 61 6.91 -6.06 8.34
N ALA A 62 6.53 -5.24 7.38
CA ALA A 62 6.68 -5.56 5.97
C ALA A 62 6.86 -4.29 5.15
N SER A 63 7.70 -4.35 4.12
CA SER A 63 7.85 -3.28 3.14
C SER A 63 8.03 -3.84 1.74
N GLY A 64 7.52 -3.14 0.73
CA GLY A 64 7.56 -3.59 -0.65
C GLY A 64 6.86 -2.64 -1.62
N ARG A 65 6.40 -3.18 -2.74
CA ARG A 65 5.60 -2.42 -3.70
C ARG A 65 4.13 -2.44 -3.33
N ILE A 66 3.40 -1.39 -3.70
CA ILE A 66 1.95 -1.40 -3.66
C ILE A 66 1.44 -1.66 -5.07
N GLU A 67 0.67 -2.71 -5.22
CA GLU A 67 -0.04 -3.02 -6.45
C GLU A 67 -1.45 -2.44 -6.39
N VAL A 68 -1.81 -1.75 -7.45
CA VAL A 68 -3.13 -1.18 -7.65
C VAL A 68 -3.74 -1.89 -8.86
N ALA A 69 -4.83 -2.60 -8.64
CA ALA A 69 -5.52 -3.31 -9.70
C ALA A 69 -7.02 -3.08 -9.55
N ASP A 70 -7.62 -2.33 -10.49
CA ASP A 70 -9.01 -1.91 -10.45
C ASP A 70 -9.38 -1.23 -9.11
N ALA A 71 -10.24 -1.85 -8.31
CA ALA A 71 -10.64 -1.34 -7.00
C ALA A 71 -9.87 -1.98 -5.84
N THR A 72 -8.81 -2.74 -6.10
CA THR A 72 -8.06 -3.48 -5.09
C THR A 72 -6.65 -2.93 -4.92
N LEU A 73 -6.20 -2.89 -3.68
CA LEU A 73 -4.83 -2.53 -3.30
C LEU A 73 -4.20 -3.71 -2.57
N ALA A 74 -2.90 -3.90 -2.77
CA ALA A 74 -2.13 -4.85 -1.97
C ALA A 74 -0.72 -4.35 -1.74
N LEU A 75 -0.23 -4.45 -0.52
CA LEU A 75 1.20 -4.37 -0.24
C LEU A 75 1.81 -5.75 -0.50
N VAL A 76 2.74 -5.80 -1.42
CA VAL A 76 3.50 -7.01 -1.76
C VAL A 76 4.90 -6.87 -1.19
N PRO A 77 5.21 -7.57 -0.10
CA PRO A 77 6.51 -7.45 0.55
C PRO A 77 7.67 -7.82 -0.38
N ARG A 78 8.83 -7.23 -0.11
CA ARG A 78 10.08 -7.67 -0.72
C ARG A 78 10.42 -9.06 -0.22
N GLY A 79 11.02 -9.84 -1.09
CA GLY A 79 11.44 -11.20 -0.76
C GLY A 79 10.72 -12.24 -1.58
N GLU A 80 11.00 -13.48 -1.28
CA GLU A 80 10.39 -14.64 -1.90
C GLU A 80 9.08 -14.98 -1.20
N GLY A 81 8.10 -15.43 -1.95
CA GLY A 81 6.82 -15.87 -1.43
C GLY A 81 5.63 -15.17 -2.07
N GLU A 82 4.45 -15.65 -1.70
CA GLU A 82 3.18 -15.22 -2.29
C GLU A 82 2.38 -14.30 -1.35
N CYS A 83 3.03 -13.68 -0.36
CA CYS A 83 2.36 -12.76 0.55
C CYS A 83 1.85 -11.54 -0.21
N ARG A 84 0.57 -11.29 -0.07
CA ARG A 84 -0.11 -10.08 -0.52
C ARG A 84 -0.99 -9.59 0.62
N ILE A 85 -0.65 -8.45 1.17
CA ILE A 85 -1.39 -7.85 2.27
C ILE A 85 -2.48 -6.97 1.67
N PRO A 86 -3.75 -7.36 1.76
CA PRO A 86 -4.83 -6.61 1.14
C PRO A 86 -5.06 -5.29 1.88
N LEU A 87 -5.16 -4.21 1.11
CA LEU A 87 -5.42 -2.87 1.60
C LEU A 87 -6.71 -2.33 0.99
N SER A 88 -7.40 -1.50 1.73
CA SER A 88 -8.54 -0.73 1.24
C SER A 88 -8.51 0.70 1.76
N ILE A 89 -9.04 1.62 0.98
CA ILE A 89 -9.19 3.03 1.38
C ILE A 89 -10.64 3.25 1.78
N ASP A 90 -10.85 3.75 2.99
CA ASP A 90 -12.16 4.02 3.54
C ASP A 90 -12.14 5.40 4.23
N GLY A 91 -12.76 6.41 3.60
CA GLY A 91 -12.85 7.75 4.17
C GLY A 91 -11.51 8.42 4.50
N GLY A 92 -10.45 8.13 3.73
CA GLY A 92 -9.10 8.64 3.98
C GLY A 92 -8.28 7.78 4.94
N ALA A 93 -8.86 6.75 5.55
CA ALA A 93 -8.14 5.73 6.30
C ALA A 93 -7.73 4.57 5.37
N ILE A 94 -6.63 3.93 5.69
CA ILE A 94 -6.19 2.69 5.06
C ILE A 94 -6.48 1.55 6.02
N ARG A 95 -7.19 0.53 5.55
CA ARG A 95 -7.50 -0.67 6.32
C ARG A 95 -6.79 -1.87 5.75
N ILE A 96 -6.27 -2.72 6.63
CA ILE A 96 -5.76 -4.03 6.26
C ILE A 96 -6.93 -5.01 6.31
N GLY A 97 -7.18 -5.69 5.21
CA GLY A 97 -8.19 -6.74 5.12
C GLY A 97 -7.76 -8.04 5.78
N GLN A 98 -8.43 -9.13 5.41
CA GLN A 98 -8.04 -10.46 5.86
C GLN A 98 -6.72 -10.87 5.21
N VAL A 99 -5.69 -11.03 6.01
CA VAL A 99 -4.34 -11.35 5.55
C VAL A 99 -4.18 -12.86 5.39
N PRO A 100 -3.72 -13.35 4.24
CA PRO A 100 -3.52 -14.78 4.01
C PRO A 100 -2.36 -15.36 4.83
N ALA A 101 -2.42 -16.66 5.09
CA ALA A 101 -1.39 -17.38 5.86
C ALA A 101 0.03 -17.26 5.26
N ALA A 102 0.14 -17.06 3.95
CA ALA A 102 1.42 -16.79 3.28
C ALA A 102 2.17 -15.56 3.83
N CYS A 103 1.47 -14.66 4.53
CA CYS A 103 2.06 -13.48 5.15
C CYS A 103 2.53 -13.69 6.60
N SER A 104 2.37 -14.87 7.17
CA SER A 104 2.72 -15.15 8.58
C SER A 104 4.20 -14.91 8.90
N TYR A 105 5.06 -15.05 7.91
CA TYR A 105 6.49 -14.78 8.04
C TYR A 105 6.80 -13.35 8.53
N TYR A 106 5.93 -12.40 8.19
CA TYR A 106 6.13 -10.98 8.53
C TYR A 106 5.64 -10.61 9.94
N CYS A 107 5.13 -11.57 10.70
CA CYS A 107 4.62 -11.37 12.05
C CYS A 107 5.33 -12.25 13.07
N GLY A 108 5.65 -11.67 14.19
CA GLY A 108 6.02 -12.43 15.37
C GLY A 108 4.81 -13.15 16.01
N PRO A 109 5.05 -14.10 16.92
CA PRO A 109 3.99 -14.87 17.56
C PRO A 109 2.99 -13.97 18.30
N GLY A 110 1.71 -14.07 17.96
CA GLY A 110 0.63 -13.30 18.59
C GLY A 110 0.39 -11.91 18.03
N ALA A 111 1.22 -11.40 17.10
CA ALA A 111 0.92 -10.20 16.36
C ALA A 111 0.05 -10.52 15.13
N THR A 112 -0.81 -9.58 14.74
CA THR A 112 -1.69 -9.73 13.58
C THR A 112 -1.77 -8.46 12.76
N LEU A 113 -1.78 -8.62 11.44
CA LEU A 113 -2.01 -7.52 10.50
C LEU A 113 -3.50 -7.30 10.21
N SER A 114 -4.30 -8.36 10.19
CA SER A 114 -5.70 -8.30 9.79
C SER A 114 -6.50 -7.34 10.66
N GLY A 115 -7.31 -6.50 10.01
CA GLY A 115 -8.23 -5.59 10.68
C GLY A 115 -7.63 -4.29 11.20
N ASN A 116 -6.31 -4.09 11.09
CA ASN A 116 -5.70 -2.82 11.47
C ASN A 116 -6.10 -1.69 10.51
N ALA A 117 -6.22 -0.48 11.05
CA ALA A 117 -6.56 0.71 10.30
C ALA A 117 -5.60 1.85 10.64
N PHE A 118 -5.30 2.66 9.64
CA PHE A 118 -4.35 3.76 9.73
C PHE A 118 -4.96 5.02 9.13
N SER A 119 -4.76 6.14 9.80
CA SER A 119 -5.17 7.46 9.32
C SER A 119 -3.96 8.32 9.03
N LEU A 120 -4.07 9.23 8.06
CA LEU A 120 -2.97 10.10 7.65
C LEU A 120 -2.42 10.87 8.86
N ALA A 121 -1.15 10.67 9.15
CA ALA A 121 -0.45 11.24 10.30
C ALA A 121 0.18 12.61 9.98
N SER A 122 -0.36 13.37 9.01
CA SER A 122 0.14 14.70 8.65
C SER A 122 0.17 15.68 9.83
N GLN A 123 -0.50 15.32 10.94
CA GLN A 123 -0.53 16.07 12.18
C GLN A 123 -0.09 15.24 13.40
N ALA A 124 0.23 13.97 13.22
CA ALA A 124 0.77 13.16 14.31
C ALA A 124 2.20 13.61 14.59
N GLN A 125 2.35 14.34 15.66
CA GLN A 125 3.66 14.70 16.21
C GLN A 125 4.07 13.64 17.24
N THR A 126 5.34 13.33 17.26
CA THR A 126 5.95 12.60 18.37
C THR A 126 5.89 13.47 19.65
N ARG A 127 6.19 12.90 20.80
CA ARG A 127 6.17 13.63 22.08
C ARG A 127 7.09 14.84 22.10
N ASP A 128 8.13 14.86 21.26
CA ASP A 128 9.07 15.98 21.10
C ASP A 128 8.67 16.98 20.02
N GLY A 129 7.50 16.83 19.42
CA GLY A 129 6.98 17.72 18.39
C GLY A 129 7.55 17.45 16.99
N SER A 130 8.39 16.43 16.80
CA SER A 130 8.91 16.06 15.48
C SER A 130 7.84 15.34 14.64
N PRO A 131 7.93 15.39 13.29
CA PRO A 131 7.01 14.65 12.44
C PRO A 131 7.12 13.14 12.69
N ALA A 132 5.98 12.46 12.72
CA ALA A 132 5.95 11.00 12.82
C ALA A 132 6.70 10.38 11.64
N LYS A 133 7.57 9.43 11.94
CA LYS A 133 8.34 8.67 10.95
C LYS A 133 7.81 7.24 10.88
N ALA A 134 7.83 6.67 9.69
CA ALA A 134 7.57 5.26 9.48
C ALA A 134 8.93 4.54 9.32
N VAL A 135 9.38 3.94 10.40
CA VAL A 135 10.65 3.20 10.47
C VAL A 135 10.41 1.82 11.06
N ASP A 136 11.26 0.88 10.72
CA ASP A 136 11.29 -0.44 11.35
C ASP A 136 11.99 -0.40 12.72
N LEU A 137 12.17 -1.57 13.35
CA LEU A 137 12.83 -1.68 14.66
C LEU A 137 14.31 -1.31 14.64
N ALA A 138 14.96 -1.39 13.49
CA ALA A 138 16.35 -0.97 13.31
C ALA A 138 16.48 0.54 13.06
N GLY A 139 15.37 1.22 12.83
CA GLY A 139 15.30 2.63 12.48
C GLY A 139 15.40 2.91 10.98
N ASP A 140 15.32 1.87 10.15
CA ASP A 140 15.35 2.01 8.69
C ASP A 140 13.97 2.44 8.16
N PRO A 141 13.93 3.29 7.12
CA PRO A 141 12.66 3.72 6.53
C PRO A 141 11.85 2.54 5.98
N LEU A 142 10.56 2.50 6.30
CA LEU A 142 9.64 1.50 5.77
C LEU A 142 9.26 1.78 4.29
N CYS A 143 9.42 3.01 3.85
CA CYS A 143 9.20 3.41 2.46
C CYS A 143 10.48 3.77 1.73
#